data_202137663dbbe63acbc8e27b5c9a0369
#
_entry.id   202137663dbbe63acbc8e27b5c9a0369
#
_cell.length_a   1.000
_cell.length_b   1.000
_cell.length_c   1.000
_cell.angle_alpha   90.00
_cell.angle_beta   90.00
_cell.angle_gamma   90.00
#
_symmetry.space_group_name_H-M   'P 1'
#
loop_
_entity.id
_entity.type
_entity.pdbx_description
1 polymer ?
#
loop_
_entity_poly.entity_id
_entity_poly.type
_entity_poly.pdbx_seq_one_letter_code
_entity_poly.pdbx_strand_id
1 'polypeptide(L)'
;MRRAIEIMEMLQGTYEVQFHRRRSTSSRQTYVVKSHLPKEVFGSVSCLVTGNLNWHVIRGIMLSTGYLSDLNPWYHATLDVEVLEQARRVEQWLSKRVGRVYLLTKQSTNTIHLRSFEALYRFVDGLGAVKTREEIYAHHFMREKKISAQRLANCDNANLKRQVTKYEYHKKLFETGDLTKLTDVEFSILKLRAEHPEFSYGDIAEKLGVSKSKVARTLRKIEEKLSG
;
A
#
# COMPACT_ATOMS: atom_id res chain seq x y z
N MET A 1 0.89 -28.84 0.76
CA MET A 1 0.56 -30.26 0.93
C MET A 1 1.53 -31.17 0.16
N ARG A 2 1.58 -31.22 -1.17
CA ARG A 2 2.51 -32.10 -1.92
C ARG A 2 3.96 -32.08 -1.42
N ARG A 3 4.55 -30.89 -1.25
CA ARG A 3 5.93 -30.76 -0.72
C ARG A 3 6.11 -31.28 0.70
N ALA A 4 5.11 -31.18 1.57
CA ALA A 4 5.19 -31.75 2.92
C ALA A 4 5.16 -33.29 2.86
N ILE A 5 4.36 -33.83 1.97
CA ILE A 5 4.30 -35.27 1.72
C ILE A 5 5.64 -35.76 1.14
N GLU A 6 6.19 -35.10 0.12
CA GLU A 6 7.50 -35.42 -0.48
C GLU A 6 8.64 -35.40 0.57
N ILE A 7 8.64 -34.41 1.47
CA ILE A 7 9.61 -34.35 2.57
C ILE A 7 9.43 -35.53 3.54
N MET A 8 8.19 -35.90 3.84
CA MET A 8 7.88 -37.03 4.72
C MET A 8 8.29 -38.37 4.11
N GLU A 9 8.05 -38.55 2.81
CA GLU A 9 8.50 -39.74 2.05
C GLU A 9 10.03 -39.82 2.01
N MET A 10 10.72 -38.70 1.81
CA MET A 10 12.19 -38.64 1.88
C MET A 10 12.74 -39.03 3.25
N LEU A 11 12.01 -38.74 4.34
CA LEU A 11 12.40 -39.03 5.72
C LEU A 11 11.96 -40.43 6.17
N GLN A 12 11.45 -41.28 5.27
CA GLN A 12 10.98 -42.64 5.53
C GLN A 12 9.95 -42.74 6.67
N GLY A 13 9.19 -41.70 6.89
CA GLY A 13 8.17 -41.61 7.94
C GLY A 13 6.81 -42.13 7.47
N THR A 14 6.04 -42.67 8.39
CA THR A 14 4.61 -42.90 8.18
C THR A 14 3.83 -41.63 8.44
N TYR A 15 2.85 -41.33 7.60
CA TYR A 15 2.03 -40.16 7.78
C TYR A 15 0.55 -40.43 7.55
N GLU A 16 -0.30 -39.70 8.26
CA GLU A 16 -1.74 -39.72 8.09
C GLU A 16 -2.19 -38.30 7.71
N VAL A 17 -2.94 -38.18 6.60
CA VAL A 17 -3.51 -36.90 6.16
C VAL A 17 -4.95 -36.80 6.66
N GLN A 18 -5.21 -35.91 7.60
CA GLN A 18 -6.56 -35.61 8.08
C GLN A 18 -7.09 -34.34 7.46
N PHE A 19 -8.30 -34.39 6.91
CA PHE A 19 -8.99 -33.26 6.35
C PHE A 19 -9.84 -32.58 7.43
N HIS A 20 -9.50 -31.36 7.80
CA HIS A 20 -10.33 -30.54 8.67
C HIS A 20 -11.10 -29.50 7.86
N ARG A 21 -12.42 -29.72 7.74
CA ARG A 21 -13.32 -28.71 7.19
C ARG A 21 -13.66 -27.71 8.30
N ARG A 22 -12.99 -26.56 8.39
CA ARG A 22 -13.47 -25.47 9.26
C ARG A 22 -14.83 -25.00 8.73
N ARG A 23 -15.84 -24.93 9.62
CA ARG A 23 -17.15 -24.30 9.37
C ARG A 23 -17.00 -22.78 9.36
N SER A 24 -16.28 -22.22 8.41
CA SER A 24 -16.19 -20.79 8.19
C SER A 24 -16.50 -20.53 6.74
N THR A 25 -17.08 -19.39 6.44
CA THR A 25 -17.52 -18.89 5.14
C THR A 25 -16.41 -18.74 4.09
N SER A 26 -15.17 -19.13 4.38
CA SER A 26 -14.09 -19.19 3.42
C SER A 26 -13.93 -20.61 2.87
N SER A 27 -13.83 -20.73 1.56
CA SER A 27 -13.64 -21.97 0.80
C SER A 27 -12.30 -22.69 1.04
N ARG A 28 -11.57 -22.36 2.12
CA ARG A 28 -10.24 -22.93 2.41
C ARG A 28 -10.35 -24.24 3.16
N GLN A 29 -9.90 -25.31 2.53
CA GLN A 29 -9.68 -26.60 3.14
C GLN A 29 -8.36 -26.56 3.92
N THR A 30 -8.39 -26.87 5.21
CA THR A 30 -7.17 -27.03 6.02
C THR A 30 -6.83 -28.51 6.08
N TYR A 31 -5.60 -28.85 5.74
CA TYR A 31 -5.07 -30.19 5.82
C TYR A 31 -4.15 -30.28 7.04
N VAL A 32 -4.37 -31.29 7.87
CA VAL A 32 -3.43 -31.63 8.95
C VAL A 32 -2.72 -32.91 8.55
N VAL A 33 -1.42 -32.83 8.43
CA VAL A 33 -0.57 -34.01 8.20
C VAL A 33 -0.03 -34.41 9.57
N LYS A 34 -0.50 -35.54 10.11
CA LYS A 34 0.09 -36.16 11.30
C LYS A 34 1.19 -37.10 10.82
N SER A 35 2.39 -36.90 11.34
CA SER A 35 3.52 -37.78 11.02
C SER A 35 3.98 -38.52 12.27
N HIS A 36 4.32 -39.76 12.10
CA HIS A 36 5.06 -40.57 13.06
C HIS A 36 6.50 -40.70 12.54
N LEU A 37 7.29 -39.67 12.72
CA LEU A 37 8.72 -39.75 12.42
C LEU A 37 9.47 -40.29 13.64
N PRO A 38 10.55 -41.04 13.46
CA PRO A 38 11.40 -41.47 14.54
C PRO A 38 11.89 -40.32 15.39
N LYS A 39 11.98 -40.45 16.70
CA LYS A 39 12.40 -39.38 17.63
C LYS A 39 13.76 -38.77 17.29
N GLU A 40 14.60 -39.54 16.60
CA GLU A 40 15.93 -39.14 16.14
C GLU A 40 15.88 -38.07 15.03
N VAL A 41 14.81 -38.08 14.23
CA VAL A 41 14.63 -37.12 13.13
C VAL A 41 14.06 -35.77 13.65
N PHE A 42 13.25 -35.81 14.66
CA PHE A 42 12.89 -34.64 15.45
C PHE A 42 13.88 -34.52 16.60
N GLY A 43 15.02 -33.91 16.37
CA GLY A 43 15.73 -33.29 17.47
C GLY A 43 14.69 -32.52 18.26
N SER A 44 14.43 -32.92 19.49
CA SER A 44 13.28 -32.63 20.34
C SER A 44 12.56 -31.32 19.97
N VAL A 45 11.23 -31.29 20.11
CA VAL A 45 10.35 -30.08 20.02
C VAL A 45 10.90 -28.91 20.88
N SER A 46 11.84 -29.20 21.79
CA SER A 46 12.65 -28.21 22.49
C SER A 46 13.48 -27.28 21.58
N CYS A 47 13.69 -27.58 20.30
CA CYS A 47 14.34 -26.65 19.36
C CYS A 47 13.65 -25.28 19.31
N LEU A 48 12.33 -25.22 19.40
CA LEU A 48 11.61 -23.94 19.48
C LEU A 48 11.75 -23.29 20.85
N VAL A 49 11.93 -24.08 21.91
CA VAL A 49 12.01 -23.58 23.31
C VAL A 49 13.44 -23.21 23.68
N THR A 50 14.42 -24.04 23.34
CA THR A 50 15.82 -23.92 23.80
C THR A 50 16.83 -23.72 22.67
N GLY A 51 16.49 -24.07 21.43
CA GLY A 51 17.37 -23.99 20.26
C GLY A 51 17.56 -22.58 19.71
N ASN A 52 18.57 -22.42 18.88
CA ASN A 52 18.79 -21.20 18.13
C ASN A 52 17.78 -21.08 16.99
N LEU A 53 16.93 -20.04 17.01
CA LEU A 53 16.05 -19.73 15.92
C LEU A 53 16.86 -19.38 14.66
N ASN A 54 16.48 -19.97 13.55
CA ASN A 54 17.06 -19.71 12.24
C ASN A 54 15.96 -19.77 11.15
N TRP A 55 16.30 -19.43 9.91
CA TRP A 55 15.34 -19.43 8.81
C TRP A 55 14.77 -20.81 8.49
N HIS A 56 15.45 -21.91 8.79
CA HIS A 56 14.91 -23.26 8.59
C HIS A 56 13.77 -23.55 9.56
N VAL A 57 13.89 -23.14 10.82
CA VAL A 57 12.81 -23.25 11.82
C VAL A 57 11.61 -22.39 11.41
N ILE A 58 11.84 -21.14 11.00
CA ILE A 58 10.77 -20.25 10.53
C ILE A 58 10.09 -20.81 9.28
N ARG A 59 10.84 -21.41 8.37
CA ARG A 59 10.29 -22.10 7.20
C ARG A 59 9.38 -23.28 7.61
N GLY A 60 9.79 -24.04 8.61
CA GLY A 60 8.95 -25.11 9.19
C GLY A 60 7.64 -24.59 9.75
N ILE A 61 7.68 -23.50 10.54
CA ILE A 61 6.48 -22.85 11.08
C ILE A 61 5.59 -22.34 9.94
N MET A 62 6.17 -21.67 8.93
CA MET A 62 5.42 -21.17 7.78
C MET A 62 4.73 -22.28 6.99
N LEU A 63 5.37 -23.44 6.82
CA LEU A 63 4.81 -24.60 6.12
C LEU A 63 3.69 -25.27 6.92
N SER A 64 3.77 -25.28 8.26
CA SER A 64 2.79 -25.93 9.13
C SER A 64 1.57 -25.07 9.44
N THR A 65 1.78 -23.84 9.87
CA THR A 65 0.72 -22.94 10.39
C THR A 65 0.69 -21.58 9.71
N GLY A 66 1.62 -21.34 8.79
CA GLY A 66 1.74 -20.06 8.11
C GLY A 66 0.67 -19.82 7.05
N TYR A 67 0.39 -18.57 6.84
CA TYR A 67 -0.48 -18.09 5.79
C TYR A 67 0.13 -16.86 5.10
N LEU A 68 0.06 -16.85 3.77
CA LEU A 68 0.40 -15.70 2.94
C LEU A 68 -0.85 -15.29 2.16
N SER A 69 -1.26 -14.04 2.26
CA SER A 69 -2.41 -13.51 1.51
C SER A 69 -2.08 -13.38 0.02
N ASP A 70 -3.11 -13.40 -0.80
CA ASP A 70 -3.00 -12.83 -2.13
C ASP A 70 -2.56 -11.37 -2.00
N LEU A 71 -1.63 -10.92 -2.84
CA LEU A 71 -0.97 -9.61 -2.72
C LEU A 71 -1.92 -8.42 -2.98
N ASN A 72 -3.14 -8.68 -3.37
CA ASN A 72 -4.16 -7.67 -3.64
C ASN A 72 -5.33 -7.82 -2.64
N PRO A 73 -5.69 -6.79 -1.86
CA PRO A 73 -5.09 -5.44 -1.83
C PRO A 73 -3.96 -5.26 -0.81
N TRP A 74 -3.67 -6.26 0.05
CA TRP A 74 -2.81 -6.08 1.22
C TRP A 74 -1.68 -7.09 1.29
N TYR A 75 -0.49 -6.60 1.69
CA TYR A 75 0.65 -7.44 2.07
C TYR A 75 0.42 -8.01 3.46
N HIS A 76 0.14 -9.31 3.55
CA HIS A 76 -0.15 -9.92 4.83
C HIS A 76 0.34 -11.36 4.87
N ALA A 77 1.19 -11.66 5.86
CA ALA A 77 1.52 -13.01 6.24
C ALA A 77 1.27 -13.22 7.73
N THR A 78 0.90 -14.43 8.11
CA THR A 78 0.75 -14.83 9.51
C THR A 78 1.47 -16.12 9.79
N LEU A 79 1.91 -16.27 11.04
CA LEU A 79 2.44 -17.50 11.62
C LEU A 79 1.69 -17.75 12.93
N ASP A 80 1.06 -18.90 13.08
CA ASP A 80 0.42 -19.29 14.32
C ASP A 80 1.38 -20.16 15.16
N VAL A 81 1.54 -19.82 16.44
CA VAL A 81 2.39 -20.52 17.40
C VAL A 81 1.59 -20.74 18.67
N GLU A 82 1.43 -22.01 19.09
CA GLU A 82 0.55 -22.36 20.22
C GLU A 82 1.04 -21.77 21.55
N VAL A 83 2.34 -21.89 21.83
CA VAL A 83 2.93 -21.46 23.11
C VAL A 83 3.32 -20.00 23.05
N LEU A 84 2.77 -19.15 23.94
CA LEU A 84 3.00 -17.72 23.95
C LEU A 84 4.49 -17.33 24.08
N GLU A 85 5.23 -18.02 24.92
CA GLU A 85 6.66 -17.75 25.10
C GLU A 85 7.45 -17.99 23.79
N GLN A 86 7.13 -19.08 23.08
CA GLN A 86 7.72 -19.38 21.79
C GLN A 86 7.32 -18.33 20.74
N ALA A 87 6.05 -17.91 20.74
CA ALA A 87 5.56 -16.86 19.84
C ALA A 87 6.30 -15.54 20.05
N ARG A 88 6.55 -15.13 21.30
CA ARG A 88 7.35 -13.95 21.65
C ARG A 88 8.79 -14.06 21.16
N ARG A 89 9.41 -15.23 21.32
CA ARG A 89 10.78 -15.47 20.81
C ARG A 89 10.85 -15.36 19.28
N VAL A 90 9.90 -15.96 18.60
CA VAL A 90 9.81 -15.90 17.12
C VAL A 90 9.55 -14.47 16.66
N GLU A 91 8.63 -13.75 17.30
CA GLU A 91 8.35 -12.34 17.02
C GLU A 91 9.59 -11.47 17.17
N GLN A 92 10.29 -11.56 18.32
CA GLN A 92 11.52 -10.81 18.58
C GLN A 92 12.63 -11.14 17.59
N TRP A 93 12.76 -12.42 17.22
CA TRP A 93 13.76 -12.87 16.26
C TRP A 93 13.46 -12.33 14.84
N LEU A 94 12.20 -12.34 14.43
CA LEU A 94 11.74 -11.79 13.16
C LEU A 94 11.87 -10.26 13.13
N SER A 95 11.44 -9.56 14.18
CA SER A 95 11.50 -8.10 14.26
C SER A 95 12.90 -7.53 14.03
N LYS A 96 13.92 -8.23 14.51
CA LYS A 96 15.33 -7.85 14.29
C LYS A 96 15.80 -8.02 12.83
N ARG A 97 15.13 -8.83 12.02
CA ARG A 97 15.56 -9.20 10.67
C ARG A 97 14.70 -8.63 9.56
N VAL A 98 13.39 -8.62 9.79
CA VAL A 98 12.44 -8.19 8.76
C VAL A 98 11.81 -6.82 9.05
N GLY A 99 12.01 -6.29 10.26
CA GLY A 99 11.44 -5.04 10.70
C GLY A 99 10.13 -5.26 11.46
N ARG A 100 9.13 -4.42 11.23
CA ARG A 100 7.93 -4.35 12.06
C ARG A 100 7.05 -5.60 11.96
N VAL A 101 6.92 -6.32 13.07
CA VAL A 101 6.11 -7.54 13.24
C VAL A 101 5.16 -7.32 14.42
N TYR A 102 4.00 -7.94 14.41
CA TYR A 102 2.99 -7.80 15.46
C TYR A 102 2.59 -9.17 15.99
N LEU A 103 2.63 -9.35 17.30
CA LEU A 103 2.08 -10.52 17.96
C LEU A 103 0.68 -10.21 18.47
N LEU A 104 -0.31 -10.98 18.04
CA LEU A 104 -1.67 -10.93 18.55
C LEU A 104 -1.99 -12.24 19.28
N THR A 105 -2.36 -12.12 20.54
CA THR A 105 -2.79 -13.26 21.36
C THR A 105 -4.30 -13.25 21.49
N LYS A 106 -4.95 -14.34 21.10
CA LYS A 106 -6.40 -14.56 21.24
C LYS A 106 -6.60 -15.92 21.92
N GLN A 107 -7.37 -15.93 23.01
CA GLN A 107 -7.77 -17.11 23.81
C GLN A 107 -6.86 -18.36 23.73
N SER A 108 -6.73 -18.99 22.58
CA SER A 108 -5.95 -20.24 22.37
C SER A 108 -4.89 -20.14 21.27
N THR A 109 -4.73 -19.00 20.63
CA THR A 109 -3.79 -18.85 19.50
C THR A 109 -2.95 -17.59 19.62
N ASN A 110 -1.67 -17.72 19.35
CA ASN A 110 -0.73 -16.60 19.27
C ASN A 110 -0.31 -16.45 17.81
N THR A 111 -0.79 -15.40 17.15
CA THR A 111 -0.57 -15.17 15.74
C THR A 111 0.41 -14.03 15.53
N ILE A 112 1.46 -14.29 14.80
CA ILE A 112 2.47 -13.29 14.40
C ILE A 112 2.07 -12.76 13.03
N HIS A 113 1.96 -11.43 12.90
CA HIS A 113 1.51 -10.75 11.69
C HIS A 113 2.62 -9.92 11.07
N LEU A 114 2.80 -10.07 9.76
CA LEU A 114 3.60 -9.20 8.91
C LEU A 114 2.63 -8.46 7.95
N ARG A 115 2.62 -7.12 8.00
CA ARG A 115 1.60 -6.30 7.30
C ARG A 115 2.18 -5.22 6.39
N SER A 116 3.49 -5.09 6.29
CA SER A 116 4.14 -4.13 5.41
C SER A 116 4.83 -4.84 4.25
N PHE A 117 4.95 -4.14 3.11
CA PHE A 117 5.73 -4.63 1.98
C PHE A 117 7.15 -5.01 2.40
N GLU A 118 7.83 -4.13 3.12
CA GLU A 118 9.23 -4.33 3.50
C GLU A 118 9.43 -5.56 4.40
N ALA A 119 8.57 -5.71 5.42
CA ALA A 119 8.64 -6.86 6.32
C ALA A 119 8.34 -8.16 5.56
N LEU A 120 7.32 -8.15 4.69
CA LEU A 120 6.95 -9.32 3.91
C LEU A 120 8.03 -9.69 2.89
N TYR A 121 8.59 -8.71 2.20
CA TYR A 121 9.67 -8.91 1.22
C TYR A 121 10.90 -9.55 1.87
N ARG A 122 11.38 -8.98 2.99
CA ARG A 122 12.52 -9.53 3.75
C ARG A 122 12.21 -10.90 4.35
N PHE A 123 10.98 -11.12 4.78
CA PHE A 123 10.54 -12.42 5.30
C PHE A 123 10.59 -13.51 4.23
N VAL A 124 10.02 -13.25 3.07
CA VAL A 124 9.99 -14.19 1.95
C VAL A 124 11.39 -14.44 1.39
N ASP A 125 12.25 -13.41 1.36
CA ASP A 125 13.66 -13.51 1.01
C ASP A 125 14.41 -14.44 1.99
N GLY A 126 14.24 -14.24 3.29
CA GLY A 126 14.81 -15.10 4.33
C GLY A 126 14.31 -16.55 4.27
N LEU A 127 13.07 -16.77 3.84
CA LEU A 127 12.56 -18.11 3.56
C LEU A 127 13.18 -18.74 2.29
N GLY A 128 13.90 -17.97 1.47
CA GLY A 128 14.47 -18.44 0.21
C GLY A 128 13.41 -18.67 -0.89
N ALA A 129 12.22 -18.07 -0.78
CA ALA A 129 11.15 -18.21 -1.76
C ALA A 129 11.31 -17.14 -2.87
N VAL A 130 12.35 -17.30 -3.70
CA VAL A 130 12.78 -16.32 -4.71
C VAL A 130 11.63 -15.91 -5.64
N LYS A 131 10.88 -16.86 -6.16
CA LYS A 131 9.76 -16.61 -7.07
C LYS A 131 8.68 -15.73 -6.45
N THR A 132 8.26 -16.05 -5.23
CA THR A 132 7.28 -15.26 -4.48
C THR A 132 7.80 -13.87 -4.14
N ARG A 133 9.10 -13.75 -3.83
CA ARG A 133 9.75 -12.45 -3.60
C ARG A 133 9.68 -11.55 -4.82
N GLU A 134 9.96 -12.07 -6.01
CA GLU A 134 9.88 -11.34 -7.28
C GLU A 134 8.43 -10.91 -7.59
N GLU A 135 7.46 -11.77 -7.35
CA GLU A 135 6.04 -11.46 -7.50
C GLU A 135 5.61 -10.33 -6.55
N ILE A 136 6.02 -10.37 -5.28
CA ILE A 136 5.75 -9.32 -4.29
C ILE A 136 6.35 -7.98 -4.75
N TYR A 137 7.59 -7.99 -5.25
CA TYR A 137 8.27 -6.78 -5.73
C TYR A 137 7.57 -6.19 -6.96
N ALA A 138 7.28 -7.02 -7.95
CA ALA A 138 6.58 -6.59 -9.16
C ALA A 138 5.21 -5.97 -8.84
N HIS A 139 4.45 -6.61 -7.96
CA HIS A 139 3.15 -6.10 -7.52
C HIS A 139 3.27 -4.76 -6.80
N HIS A 140 4.27 -4.61 -5.91
CA HIS A 140 4.53 -3.34 -5.22
C HIS A 140 4.87 -2.22 -6.19
N PHE A 141 5.77 -2.47 -7.14
CA PHE A 141 6.18 -1.51 -8.14
C PHE A 141 5.01 -1.01 -9.01
N MET A 142 4.15 -1.93 -9.46
CA MET A 142 2.96 -1.58 -10.23
C MET A 142 1.96 -0.76 -9.41
N ARG A 143 1.80 -1.08 -8.14
CA ARG A 143 0.94 -0.35 -7.21
C ARG A 143 1.44 1.07 -6.97
N GLU A 144 2.73 1.28 -6.73
CA GLU A 144 3.33 2.60 -6.55
C GLU A 144 3.17 3.47 -7.80
N LYS A 145 3.38 2.91 -9.00
CA LYS A 145 3.12 3.62 -10.27
C LYS A 145 1.66 4.04 -10.39
N LYS A 146 0.71 3.14 -10.09
CA LYS A 146 -0.72 3.45 -10.13
C LYS A 146 -1.10 4.57 -9.15
N ILE A 147 -0.58 4.53 -7.92
CA ILE A 147 -0.82 5.56 -6.91
C ILE A 147 -0.25 6.92 -7.37
N SER A 148 0.95 6.93 -7.92
CA SER A 148 1.59 8.15 -8.42
C SER A 148 0.83 8.75 -9.59
N ALA A 149 0.40 7.95 -10.55
CA ALA A 149 -0.44 8.39 -11.67
C ALA A 149 -1.79 8.96 -11.18
N GLN A 150 -2.43 8.29 -10.21
CA GLN A 150 -3.67 8.77 -9.63
C GLN A 150 -3.51 10.12 -8.88
N ARG A 151 -2.41 10.29 -8.15
CA ARG A 151 -2.08 11.56 -7.47
C ARG A 151 -1.88 12.69 -8.47
N LEU A 152 -1.17 12.42 -9.57
CA LEU A 152 -0.96 13.41 -10.64
C LEU A 152 -2.30 13.80 -11.28
N ALA A 153 -3.11 12.83 -11.69
CA ALA A 153 -4.43 13.08 -12.27
C ALA A 153 -5.35 13.87 -11.32
N ASN A 154 -5.34 13.55 -10.02
CA ASN A 154 -6.13 14.30 -9.03
C ASN A 154 -5.63 15.74 -8.87
N CYS A 155 -4.31 15.96 -8.93
CA CYS A 155 -3.73 17.30 -8.90
C CYS A 155 -4.15 18.14 -10.12
N ASP A 156 -4.04 17.55 -11.31
CA ASP A 156 -4.41 18.21 -12.57
C ASP A 156 -5.91 18.54 -12.61
N ASN A 157 -6.76 17.61 -12.21
CA ASN A 157 -8.22 17.83 -12.12
C ASN A 157 -8.56 18.94 -11.11
N ALA A 158 -7.89 18.96 -9.95
CA ALA A 158 -8.11 20.03 -8.96
C ALA A 158 -7.65 21.40 -9.49
N ASN A 159 -6.54 21.46 -10.22
CA ASN A 159 -6.04 22.68 -10.84
C ASN A 159 -7.00 23.15 -11.93
N LEU A 160 -7.45 22.27 -12.81
CA LEU A 160 -8.42 22.57 -13.85
C LEU A 160 -9.73 23.12 -13.25
N LYS A 161 -10.26 22.46 -12.23
CA LYS A 161 -11.48 22.91 -11.54
C LYS A 161 -11.32 24.34 -10.98
N ARG A 162 -10.18 24.63 -10.33
CA ARG A 162 -9.91 26.00 -9.84
C ARG A 162 -9.82 27.02 -10.97
N GLN A 163 -9.22 26.66 -12.12
CA GLN A 163 -9.12 27.54 -13.28
C GLN A 163 -10.49 27.83 -13.88
N VAL A 164 -11.33 26.80 -14.03
CA VAL A 164 -12.71 26.95 -14.55
C VAL A 164 -13.54 27.83 -13.61
N THR A 165 -13.54 27.55 -12.30
CA THR A 165 -14.28 28.36 -11.32
C THR A 165 -13.85 29.82 -11.34
N LYS A 166 -12.53 30.09 -11.43
CA LYS A 166 -12.03 31.45 -11.52
C LYS A 166 -12.37 32.12 -12.86
N TYR A 167 -12.37 31.37 -13.96
CA TYR A 167 -12.80 31.86 -15.25
C TYR A 167 -14.28 32.29 -15.22
N GLU A 168 -15.16 31.39 -14.75
CA GLU A 168 -16.60 31.67 -14.64
C GLU A 168 -16.87 32.91 -13.77
N TYR A 169 -16.14 33.04 -12.68
CA TYR A 169 -16.24 34.21 -11.81
C TYR A 169 -15.81 35.50 -12.53
N HIS A 170 -14.67 35.54 -13.21
CA HIS A 170 -14.20 36.68 -13.95
C HIS A 170 -15.12 37.04 -15.15
N LYS A 171 -15.64 36.04 -15.82
CA LYS A 171 -16.63 36.22 -16.89
C LYS A 171 -17.89 36.88 -16.36
N LYS A 172 -18.42 36.43 -15.23
CA LYS A 172 -19.56 37.06 -14.56
C LYS A 172 -19.26 38.50 -14.18
N LEU A 173 -18.09 38.80 -13.63
CA LEU A 173 -17.69 40.17 -13.30
C LEU A 173 -17.63 41.07 -14.56
N PHE A 174 -17.18 40.53 -15.68
CA PHE A 174 -17.17 41.27 -16.94
C PHE A 174 -18.59 41.55 -17.48
N GLU A 175 -19.52 40.60 -17.35
CA GLU A 175 -20.89 40.70 -17.83
C GLU A 175 -21.78 41.58 -16.94
N THR A 176 -21.59 41.56 -15.64
CA THR A 176 -22.51 42.18 -14.66
C THR A 176 -21.90 43.31 -13.84
N GLY A 177 -20.59 43.48 -13.89
CA GLY A 177 -19.87 44.51 -13.08
C GLY A 177 -19.92 45.89 -13.71
N ASP A 178 -19.74 46.91 -12.88
CA ASP A 178 -19.60 48.32 -13.32
C ASP A 178 -18.19 48.56 -13.87
N LEU A 179 -18.02 48.28 -15.16
CA LEU A 179 -16.75 48.39 -15.87
C LEU A 179 -16.18 49.83 -15.93
N THR A 180 -16.97 50.85 -15.62
CA THR A 180 -16.51 52.26 -15.61
C THR A 180 -15.51 52.52 -14.47
N LYS A 181 -15.47 51.67 -13.46
CA LYS A 181 -14.53 51.73 -12.34
C LYS A 181 -13.13 51.18 -12.67
N LEU A 182 -12.95 50.57 -13.86
CA LEU A 182 -11.71 49.97 -14.26
C LEU A 182 -10.85 50.92 -15.08
N THR A 183 -9.55 50.82 -14.90
CA THR A 183 -8.58 51.48 -15.81
C THR A 183 -8.48 50.69 -17.12
N ASP A 184 -7.96 51.28 -18.19
CA ASP A 184 -7.81 50.65 -19.51
C ASP A 184 -7.05 49.33 -19.44
N VAL A 185 -6.02 49.26 -18.59
CA VAL A 185 -5.23 48.06 -18.39
C VAL A 185 -6.03 46.96 -17.64
N GLU A 186 -6.77 47.35 -16.62
CA GLU A 186 -7.65 46.46 -15.86
C GLU A 186 -8.76 45.89 -16.77
N PHE A 187 -9.39 46.77 -17.56
CA PHE A 187 -10.40 46.38 -18.52
C PHE A 187 -9.86 45.41 -19.57
N SER A 188 -8.69 45.72 -20.16
CA SER A 188 -8.06 44.85 -21.18
C SER A 188 -7.74 43.44 -20.63
N ILE A 189 -7.24 43.37 -19.40
CA ILE A 189 -6.96 42.07 -18.73
C ILE A 189 -8.24 41.29 -18.46
N LEU A 190 -9.28 41.91 -17.93
CA LEU A 190 -10.57 41.28 -17.63
C LEU A 190 -11.27 40.83 -18.92
N LYS A 191 -11.26 41.64 -19.97
CA LYS A 191 -11.81 41.33 -21.29
C LYS A 191 -11.14 40.10 -21.90
N LEU A 192 -9.82 40.09 -22.00
CA LEU A 192 -9.09 38.92 -22.52
C LEU A 192 -9.38 37.66 -21.69
N ARG A 193 -9.52 37.79 -20.39
CA ARG A 193 -9.86 36.66 -19.53
C ARG A 193 -11.29 36.17 -19.75
N ALA A 194 -12.24 37.04 -20.01
CA ALA A 194 -13.64 36.68 -20.25
C ALA A 194 -13.89 36.10 -21.64
N GLU A 195 -13.19 36.60 -22.67
CA GLU A 195 -13.34 36.16 -24.06
C GLU A 195 -12.57 34.88 -24.39
N HIS A 196 -11.49 34.57 -23.65
CA HIS A 196 -10.58 33.47 -23.90
C HIS A 196 -10.46 32.53 -22.68
N PRO A 197 -11.38 31.55 -22.52
CA PRO A 197 -11.33 30.60 -21.39
C PRO A 197 -10.05 29.78 -21.35
N GLU A 198 -9.46 29.51 -22.52
CA GLU A 198 -8.24 28.72 -22.70
C GLU A 198 -6.97 29.47 -22.24
N PHE A 199 -6.99 30.79 -22.15
CA PHE A 199 -5.81 31.57 -21.80
C PHE A 199 -5.43 31.41 -20.34
N SER A 200 -4.17 31.01 -20.11
CA SER A 200 -3.56 31.12 -18.79
C SER A 200 -3.19 32.61 -18.48
N TYR A 201 -2.88 32.89 -17.24
CA TYR A 201 -2.36 34.23 -16.89
C TYR A 201 -1.00 34.55 -17.58
N GLY A 202 -0.27 33.50 -18.04
CA GLY A 202 0.92 33.64 -18.85
C GLY A 202 0.60 34.19 -20.24
N ASP A 203 -0.40 33.59 -20.90
CA ASP A 203 -0.81 33.96 -22.26
C ASP A 203 -1.37 35.40 -22.30
N ILE A 204 -2.14 35.78 -21.29
CA ILE A 204 -2.62 37.16 -21.13
C ILE A 204 -1.45 38.12 -20.91
N ALA A 205 -0.48 37.72 -20.10
CA ALA A 205 0.71 38.53 -19.80
C ALA A 205 1.56 38.77 -21.09
N GLU A 206 1.73 37.74 -21.89
CA GLU A 206 2.45 37.82 -23.16
C GLU A 206 1.75 38.76 -24.15
N LYS A 207 0.42 38.56 -24.33
CA LYS A 207 -0.37 39.43 -25.22
C LYS A 207 -0.35 40.93 -24.84
N LEU A 208 -0.29 41.23 -23.57
CA LEU A 208 -0.31 42.63 -23.07
C LEU A 208 1.08 43.17 -22.74
N GLY A 209 2.15 42.41 -22.96
CA GLY A 209 3.53 42.82 -22.67
C GLY A 209 3.78 43.08 -21.17
N VAL A 210 3.11 42.34 -20.27
CA VAL A 210 3.24 42.53 -18.82
C VAL A 210 3.69 41.23 -18.15
N SER A 211 4.06 41.26 -16.87
CA SER A 211 4.40 40.03 -16.15
C SER A 211 3.16 39.28 -15.70
N LYS A 212 3.25 37.92 -15.63
CA LYS A 212 2.22 37.03 -15.09
C LYS A 212 1.77 37.46 -13.67
N SER A 213 2.72 37.88 -12.84
CA SER A 213 2.45 38.39 -11.49
C SER A 213 1.63 39.68 -11.49
N LYS A 214 1.82 40.52 -12.52
CA LYS A 214 1.03 41.75 -12.71
C LYS A 214 -0.41 41.40 -13.07
N VAL A 215 -0.63 40.48 -14.02
CA VAL A 215 -1.98 39.97 -14.38
C VAL A 215 -2.71 39.43 -13.15
N ALA A 216 -2.06 38.55 -12.37
CA ALA A 216 -2.67 37.97 -11.19
C ALA A 216 -3.06 38.99 -10.11
N ARG A 217 -2.20 40.00 -9.87
CA ARG A 217 -2.49 41.07 -8.93
C ARG A 217 -3.58 42.00 -9.44
N THR A 218 -3.60 42.29 -10.72
CA THR A 218 -4.61 43.15 -11.35
C THR A 218 -6.00 42.49 -11.29
N LEU A 219 -6.09 41.17 -11.61
CA LEU A 219 -7.37 40.46 -11.48
C LEU A 219 -7.91 40.46 -10.04
N ARG A 220 -7.04 40.33 -9.03
CA ARG A 220 -7.45 40.45 -7.63
C ARG A 220 -7.99 41.83 -7.28
N LYS A 221 -7.36 42.89 -7.76
CA LYS A 221 -7.86 44.27 -7.59
C LYS A 221 -9.20 44.48 -8.26
N ILE A 222 -9.42 43.90 -9.45
CA ILE A 222 -10.69 43.96 -10.16
C ILE A 222 -11.77 43.24 -9.35
N GLU A 223 -11.47 42.04 -8.81
CA GLU A 223 -12.36 41.30 -7.90
C GLU A 223 -12.80 42.22 -6.73
N GLU A 224 -11.87 42.87 -6.06
CA GLU A 224 -12.15 43.81 -4.94
C GLU A 224 -13.00 45.02 -5.37
N LYS A 225 -12.73 45.63 -6.54
CA LYS A 225 -13.47 46.79 -7.05
C LYS A 225 -14.89 46.47 -7.49
N LEU A 226 -15.12 45.28 -8.05
CA LEU A 226 -16.42 44.92 -8.65
C LEU A 226 -17.29 44.03 -7.76
N SER A 227 -16.76 43.53 -6.65
CA SER A 227 -17.52 42.68 -5.68
C SER A 227 -18.13 43.51 -4.54
N GLY A 228 -17.81 44.81 -4.40
CA GLY A 228 -18.42 45.77 -3.47
C GLY A 228 -19.45 46.60 -4.18
#